data_dcd73502fca0e8d4dc3d93a3504910d6
#
_entry.id   dcd73502fca0e8d4dc3d93a3504910d6
#
_cell.length_a   1.000
_cell.length_b   1.000
_cell.length_c   1.000
_cell.angle_alpha   90.00
_cell.angle_beta   90.00
_cell.angle_gamma   90.00
#
_symmetry.space_group_name_H-M   'P 1'
#
loop_
_entity.id
_entity.type
_entity.pdbx_description
1 polymer ?
#
loop_
_entity_poly.entity_id
_entity_poly.type
_entity_poly.pdbx_seq_one_letter_code
_entity_poly.pdbx_strand_id
1 'polypeptide(L)'
;MLMFDIPFATTNWDGVERTEHPGETGKAFWRTRNFNNIRVRMVEYTPGYLADHWCQKGHVLLVLDGELHTELVDGRTVVLKPGQSYQVADGDMAHRSRTLVDKGAKLFIVD
;
A
#
# COMPACT_ATOMS: atom_id res chain seq x y z
N MET A 1 -2.75 3.03 -15.81
CA MET A 1 -3.78 3.78 -15.03
C MET A 1 -4.40 4.81 -15.93
N LEU A 2 -5.68 4.78 -16.11
CA LEU A 2 -6.42 5.72 -16.93
C LEU A 2 -7.34 6.52 -16.03
N MET A 3 -7.17 7.84 -15.99
CA MET A 3 -7.93 8.73 -15.11
C MET A 3 -8.96 9.50 -15.93
N PHE A 4 -10.22 9.17 -15.75
CA PHE A 4 -11.34 9.82 -16.46
C PHE A 4 -12.57 9.88 -15.57
N ASP A 5 -13.44 10.84 -15.88
CA ASP A 5 -14.72 11.05 -15.16
C ASP A 5 -14.52 11.20 -13.63
N ILE A 6 -13.48 11.95 -13.25
CA ILE A 6 -13.18 12.24 -11.85
C ILE A 6 -13.36 13.75 -11.64
N PRO A 7 -14.42 14.20 -10.98
CA PRO A 7 -14.56 15.62 -10.64
C PRO A 7 -13.41 16.06 -9.73
N PHE A 8 -12.99 17.31 -9.88
CA PHE A 8 -11.97 17.86 -8.98
C PHE A 8 -12.45 17.77 -7.54
N ALA A 9 -11.62 17.22 -6.66
CA ALA A 9 -11.93 17.07 -5.25
C ALA A 9 -10.64 17.10 -4.42
N THR A 10 -10.78 17.46 -3.16
CA THR A 10 -9.69 17.37 -2.19
C THR A 10 -10.06 16.31 -1.16
N THR A 11 -9.05 15.74 -0.50
CA THR A 11 -9.26 14.75 0.55
C THR A 11 -8.51 15.18 1.81
N ASN A 12 -9.25 15.30 2.91
CA ASN A 12 -8.66 15.35 4.24
C ASN A 12 -8.65 13.93 4.80
N TRP A 13 -7.50 13.28 4.79
CA TRP A 13 -7.40 11.87 5.15
C TRP A 13 -7.78 11.58 6.59
N ASP A 14 -7.59 12.53 7.50
CA ASP A 14 -8.01 12.37 8.90
C ASP A 14 -9.52 12.23 9.05
N GLY A 15 -10.29 12.75 8.09
CA GLY A 15 -11.75 12.63 8.05
C GLY A 15 -12.25 11.38 7.33
N VAL A 16 -11.39 10.58 6.73
CA VAL A 16 -11.78 9.35 6.02
C VAL A 16 -11.82 8.20 7.01
N GLU A 17 -12.89 7.38 6.96
CA GLU A 17 -13.04 6.23 7.83
C GLU A 17 -11.83 5.29 7.71
N ARG A 18 -11.34 4.85 8.86
CA ARG A 18 -10.24 3.91 8.96
C ARG A 18 -10.78 2.50 9.15
N THR A 19 -10.38 1.57 8.28
CA THR A 19 -10.78 0.16 8.35
C THR A 19 -9.58 -0.70 8.72
N GLU A 20 -9.82 -1.78 9.46
CA GLU A 20 -8.79 -2.71 9.90
C GLU A 20 -8.77 -3.93 9.01
N HIS A 21 -7.57 -4.35 8.59
CA HIS A 21 -7.35 -5.52 7.74
C HIS A 21 -6.23 -6.36 8.36
N PRO A 22 -6.52 -7.53 8.94
CA PRO A 22 -5.49 -8.37 9.51
C PRO A 22 -4.58 -8.93 8.42
N GLY A 23 -3.27 -8.99 8.70
CA GLY A 23 -2.33 -9.74 7.90
C GLY A 23 -2.26 -11.19 8.36
N GLU A 24 -1.35 -11.96 7.78
CA GLU A 24 -0.98 -13.26 8.34
C GLU A 24 -0.41 -13.06 9.75
N THR A 25 0.41 -12.01 9.93
CA THR A 25 0.79 -11.44 11.21
C THR A 25 0.58 -9.93 11.15
N GLY A 26 0.34 -9.29 12.29
CA GLY A 26 0.12 -7.85 12.36
C GLY A 26 -1.17 -7.42 11.67
N LYS A 27 -1.32 -6.13 11.48
CA LYS A 27 -2.53 -5.50 10.95
C LYS A 27 -2.19 -4.38 9.99
N ALA A 28 -3.07 -4.16 9.02
CA ALA A 28 -3.09 -2.97 8.19
C ALA A 28 -4.32 -2.13 8.53
N PHE A 29 -4.17 -0.82 8.45
CA PHE A 29 -5.27 0.12 8.59
C PHE A 29 -5.34 0.94 7.32
N TRP A 30 -6.53 1.01 6.72
CA TRP A 30 -6.74 1.70 5.45
C TRP A 30 -7.71 2.85 5.63
N ARG A 31 -7.38 3.97 4.96
CA ARG A 31 -8.33 5.04 4.66
C ARG A 31 -8.43 5.09 3.15
N THR A 32 -9.61 4.85 2.59
CA THR A 32 -9.78 4.59 1.16
C THR A 32 -10.77 5.56 0.56
N ARG A 33 -10.41 6.13 -0.61
CA ARG A 33 -11.36 6.83 -1.47
C ARG A 33 -11.30 6.25 -2.87
N ASN A 34 -12.47 6.04 -3.45
CA ASN A 34 -12.60 5.53 -4.81
C ASN A 34 -13.07 6.66 -5.72
N PHE A 35 -12.35 6.85 -6.82
CA PHE A 35 -12.63 7.85 -7.83
C PHE A 35 -12.79 7.15 -9.17
N ASN A 36 -14.04 6.81 -9.54
CA ASN A 36 -14.31 6.00 -10.72
C ASN A 36 -13.50 4.69 -10.68
N ASN A 37 -12.56 4.51 -11.61
CA ASN A 37 -11.72 3.30 -11.68
C ASN A 37 -10.43 3.38 -10.84
N ILE A 38 -10.22 4.49 -10.11
CA ILE A 38 -9.01 4.70 -9.34
C ILE A 38 -9.32 4.56 -7.85
N ARG A 39 -8.49 3.77 -7.15
CA ARG A 39 -8.54 3.66 -5.70
C ARG A 39 -7.32 4.36 -5.11
N VAL A 40 -7.56 5.27 -4.17
CA VAL A 40 -6.50 6.01 -3.47
C VAL A 40 -6.59 5.67 -1.99
N ARG A 41 -5.46 5.29 -1.40
CA ARG A 41 -5.44 4.86 0.00
C ARG A 41 -4.27 5.47 0.78
N MET A 42 -4.55 5.82 2.02
CA MET A 42 -3.54 5.97 3.06
C MET A 42 -3.54 4.68 3.87
N VAL A 43 -2.40 4.02 3.95
CA VAL A 43 -2.26 2.71 4.58
C VAL A 43 -1.22 2.77 5.68
N GLU A 44 -1.51 2.12 6.79
CA GLU A 44 -0.58 2.00 7.92
C GLU A 44 -0.45 0.52 8.26
N TYR A 45 0.79 0.02 8.27
CA TYR A 45 1.10 -1.32 8.72
C TYR A 45 1.71 -1.26 10.12
N THR A 46 1.22 -2.14 11.02
CA THR A 46 1.83 -2.28 12.33
C THR A 46 3.23 -2.90 12.22
N PRO A 47 4.08 -2.76 13.24
CA PRO A 47 5.30 -3.57 13.31
C PRO A 47 4.98 -5.07 13.24
N GLY A 48 5.80 -5.83 12.53
CA GLY A 48 5.60 -7.27 12.37
C GLY A 48 4.46 -7.66 11.43
N TYR A 49 4.04 -6.75 10.55
CA TYR A 49 3.02 -7.05 9.55
C TYR A 49 3.57 -7.96 8.45
N LEU A 50 2.77 -8.94 8.04
CA LEU A 50 2.98 -9.74 6.84
C LEU A 50 1.63 -9.88 6.13
N ALA A 51 1.56 -9.47 4.87
CA ALA A 51 0.35 -9.60 4.08
C ALA A 51 -0.08 -11.07 3.97
N ASP A 52 -1.39 -11.30 4.02
CA ASP A 52 -1.97 -12.64 4.02
C ASP A 52 -2.07 -13.27 2.63
N HIS A 53 -1.70 -12.54 1.59
CA HIS A 53 -1.73 -13.03 0.21
C HIS A 53 -0.71 -12.28 -0.65
N TRP A 54 -0.39 -12.88 -1.80
CA TRP A 54 0.39 -12.25 -2.85
C TRP A 54 -0.52 -11.40 -3.72
N CYS A 55 -0.13 -10.16 -3.97
CA CYS A 55 -0.89 -9.21 -4.77
C CYS A 55 -0.40 -9.22 -6.21
N GLN A 56 -1.34 -9.31 -7.16
CA GLN A 56 -1.04 -9.21 -8.59
C GLN A 56 -1.57 -7.91 -9.19
N LYS A 57 -2.16 -7.04 -8.39
CA LYS A 57 -2.70 -5.76 -8.85
C LYS A 57 -1.58 -4.73 -9.00
N GLY A 58 -1.59 -4.03 -10.11
CA GLY A 58 -0.69 -2.91 -10.35
C GLY A 58 -1.02 -1.71 -9.48
N HIS A 59 0.00 -1.00 -9.03
CA HIS A 59 -0.18 0.23 -8.29
C HIS A 59 1.10 1.07 -8.22
N VAL A 60 0.92 2.29 -7.77
CA VAL A 60 1.99 3.20 -7.38
C VAL A 60 1.93 3.33 -5.87
N LEU A 61 3.05 3.09 -5.21
CA LEU A 61 3.14 3.10 -3.75
C LEU A 61 4.31 3.98 -3.31
N LEU A 62 4.03 4.92 -2.40
CA LEU A 62 5.03 5.80 -1.80
C LEU A 62 5.08 5.57 -0.30
N VAL A 63 6.28 5.34 0.24
CA VAL A 63 6.50 5.24 1.68
C VAL A 63 6.58 6.64 2.28
N LEU A 64 5.75 6.92 3.26
CA LEU A 64 5.68 8.21 3.96
C LEU A 64 6.44 8.18 5.27
N ASP A 65 6.41 7.07 5.98
CA ASP A 65 7.06 6.90 7.27
C ASP A 65 7.37 5.42 7.52
N GLY A 66 8.37 5.15 8.36
CA GLY A 66 8.75 3.79 8.68
C GLY A 66 9.62 3.13 7.63
N GLU A 67 9.44 1.83 7.43
CA GLU A 67 10.22 1.04 6.48
C GLU A 67 9.36 -0.10 5.93
N LEU A 68 9.31 -0.22 4.62
CA LEU A 68 8.54 -1.26 3.94
C LEU A 68 9.48 -2.26 3.27
N HIS A 69 9.25 -3.53 3.52
CA HIS A 69 9.92 -4.63 2.83
C HIS A 69 8.91 -5.28 1.87
N THR A 70 9.21 -5.26 0.59
CA THR A 70 8.36 -5.86 -0.44
C THR A 70 9.05 -7.08 -1.01
N GLU A 71 8.42 -8.23 -0.83
CA GLU A 71 8.88 -9.48 -1.43
C GLU A 71 8.28 -9.60 -2.83
N LEU A 72 9.11 -9.95 -3.81
CA LEU A 72 8.69 -10.20 -5.18
C LEU A 72 8.65 -11.69 -5.45
N VAL A 73 7.76 -12.11 -6.34
CA VAL A 73 7.57 -13.54 -6.66
C VAL A 73 8.83 -14.17 -7.25
N ASP A 74 9.73 -13.38 -7.84
CA ASP A 74 11.01 -13.86 -8.38
C ASP A 74 12.10 -14.08 -7.31
N GLY A 75 11.77 -13.87 -6.04
CA GLY A 75 12.68 -14.09 -4.91
C GLY A 75 13.41 -12.85 -4.40
N ARG A 76 13.29 -11.72 -5.09
CA ARG A 76 13.90 -10.47 -4.62
C ARG A 76 13.11 -9.89 -3.45
N THR A 77 13.81 -9.20 -2.56
CA THR A 77 13.21 -8.34 -1.54
C THR A 77 13.71 -6.93 -1.74
N VAL A 78 12.79 -5.98 -1.80
CA VAL A 78 13.09 -4.56 -1.97
C VAL A 78 12.74 -3.83 -0.67
N VAL A 79 13.68 -3.03 -0.17
CA VAL A 79 13.49 -2.24 1.05
C VAL A 79 13.28 -0.79 0.66
N LEU A 80 12.18 -0.20 1.13
CA LEU A 80 11.83 1.19 0.87
C LEU A 80 11.77 1.97 2.18
N LYS A 81 12.39 3.14 2.15
CA LYS A 81 12.42 4.12 3.25
C LYS A 81 11.56 5.33 2.88
N PRO A 82 11.26 6.23 3.84
CA PRO A 82 10.45 7.41 3.55
C PRO A 82 10.97 8.21 2.35
N GLY A 83 10.05 8.60 1.46
CA GLY A 83 10.37 9.30 0.22
C GLY A 83 10.68 8.38 -0.96
N GLN A 84 10.74 7.07 -0.75
CA GLN A 84 10.97 6.10 -1.81
C GLN A 84 9.66 5.43 -2.24
N SER A 85 9.57 5.09 -3.51
CA SER A 85 8.36 4.50 -4.09
C SER A 85 8.70 3.30 -4.97
N TYR A 86 7.70 2.46 -5.20
CA TYR A 86 7.74 1.52 -6.30
C TYR A 86 6.46 1.64 -7.14
N GLN A 87 6.52 1.15 -8.35
CA GLN A 87 5.41 1.05 -9.29
C GLN A 87 5.48 -0.32 -9.95
N VAL A 88 4.33 -0.93 -10.15
CA VAL A 88 4.21 -2.24 -10.75
C VAL A 88 2.92 -2.30 -11.56
N ALA A 89 2.98 -2.95 -12.73
CA ALA A 89 1.81 -3.19 -13.57
C ALA A 89 0.97 -4.35 -13.03
N ASP A 90 -0.27 -4.44 -13.47
CA ASP A 90 -1.08 -5.64 -13.25
C ASP A 90 -0.40 -6.85 -13.93
N GLY A 91 -0.46 -8.02 -13.28
CA GLY A 91 -0.06 -9.27 -13.92
C GLY A 91 0.99 -10.07 -13.17
N ASP A 92 2.12 -10.38 -13.83
CA ASP A 92 2.98 -11.49 -13.49
C ASP A 92 3.91 -11.24 -12.29
N MET A 93 4.15 -10.00 -11.93
CA MET A 93 5.03 -9.67 -10.81
C MET A 93 4.22 -9.58 -9.50
N ALA A 94 3.80 -10.73 -9.00
CA ALA A 94 3.16 -10.79 -7.69
C ALA A 94 4.12 -10.32 -6.60
N HIS A 95 3.58 -9.62 -5.62
CA HIS A 95 4.36 -9.00 -4.55
C HIS A 95 3.59 -9.06 -3.24
N ARG A 96 4.33 -8.95 -2.14
CA ARG A 96 3.77 -9.04 -0.79
C ARG A 96 4.52 -8.09 0.14
N SER A 97 3.75 -7.32 0.93
CA SER A 97 4.30 -6.35 1.88
C SER A 97 4.60 -6.99 3.23
N ARG A 98 5.70 -6.55 3.82
CA ARG A 98 6.13 -6.95 5.16
C ARG A 98 6.79 -5.76 5.86
N THR A 99 6.65 -5.70 7.18
CA THR A 99 7.39 -4.75 8.03
C THR A 99 8.27 -5.48 9.01
N LEU A 100 9.23 -4.76 9.60
CA LEU A 100 10.10 -5.29 10.64
C LEU A 100 9.32 -5.51 11.94
N VAL A 101 9.85 -6.34 12.84
CA VAL A 101 9.20 -6.66 14.11
C VAL A 101 9.07 -5.46 15.05
N ASP A 102 9.89 -4.42 14.85
CA ASP A 102 9.95 -3.24 15.72
C ASP A 102 9.60 -1.93 14.99
N LYS A 103 9.25 -1.99 13.71
CA LYS A 103 9.01 -0.78 12.91
C LYS A 103 7.92 -1.04 11.87
N GLY A 104 6.84 -0.28 11.96
CA GLY A 104 5.78 -0.29 10.97
C GLY A 104 6.09 0.58 9.75
N ALA A 105 5.07 0.86 8.97
CA ALA A 105 5.17 1.73 7.79
C ALA A 105 3.86 2.47 7.55
N LYS A 106 3.99 3.68 7.01
CA LYS A 106 2.86 4.45 6.48
C LYS A 106 3.08 4.68 5.00
N LEU A 107 2.04 4.45 4.22
CA LEU A 107 2.12 4.40 2.76
C LEU A 107 1.00 5.22 2.14
N PHE A 108 1.25 5.70 0.92
CA PHE A 108 0.24 6.24 0.03
C PHE A 108 0.21 5.36 -1.22
N ILE A 109 -0.96 4.82 -1.55
CA ILE A 109 -1.11 3.86 -2.64
C ILE A 109 -2.21 4.32 -3.59
N VAL A 110 -1.91 4.27 -4.89
CA VAL A 110 -2.88 4.54 -5.96
C VAL A 110 -2.96 3.33 -6.89
N ASP A 111 -4.16 2.82 -7.09
CA ASP A 111 -4.39 1.72 -8.01
C ASP A 111 -5.77 1.71 -8.68
#